data_77fe2abb15f06e13b73bce12116b2c1e
#
_entry.id   77fe2abb15f06e13b73bce12116b2c1e
#
_cell.length_a   1.000
_cell.length_b   1.000
_cell.length_c   1.000
_cell.angle_alpha   90.00
_cell.angle_beta   90.00
_cell.angle_gamma   90.00
#
_symmetry.space_group_name_H-M   'P 1'
#
loop_
_entity.id
_entity.type
_entity.pdbx_description
1 polymer ?
#
loop_
_entity_poly.entity_id
_entity_poly.type
_entity_poly.pdbx_seq_one_letter_code
_entity_poly.pdbx_strand_id
1 'polypeptide(L)'
;MPKDKWEQPIQPPPPLFLGEKERDLVKQVNDELIERVIGQQVLYYPISAEYTNYHPVYGEAINKNFLSPVRVYALIEWDGIETTTANYGLDKKYSMTVHFHKRRLTEDQDLYVREGDFVLYDDDYYEIVTLKEPREIFGQAGKSIEISAHCIKSRRGNFDAE
;
A
#
# COMPACT_ATOMS: atom_id res chain seq x y z
N MET A 1 45.02 -23.86 18.11
CA MET A 1 45.08 -22.74 17.18
C MET A 1 43.94 -21.77 17.54
N PRO A 2 44.17 -20.48 17.71
CA PRO A 2 43.10 -19.55 17.91
C PRO A 2 42.22 -19.54 16.64
N LYS A 3 40.91 -19.73 16.78
CA LYS A 3 39.96 -19.62 15.69
C LYS A 3 40.04 -18.19 15.13
N ASP A 4 40.20 -18.07 13.82
CA ASP A 4 40.19 -16.78 13.17
C ASP A 4 38.84 -16.13 13.43
N LYS A 5 38.83 -14.92 14.03
CA LYS A 5 37.61 -14.16 14.38
C LYS A 5 36.75 -13.84 13.13
N TRP A 6 37.33 -13.93 11.92
CA TRP A 6 36.69 -13.58 10.65
C TRP A 6 36.24 -14.80 9.86
N GLU A 7 36.47 -16.01 10.37
CA GLU A 7 36.03 -17.23 9.71
C GLU A 7 34.52 -17.34 9.87
N GLN A 8 33.83 -17.25 8.75
CA GLN A 8 32.38 -17.43 8.74
C GLN A 8 32.02 -18.88 9.06
N PRO A 9 31.02 -19.16 9.89
CA PRO A 9 30.60 -20.53 10.12
C PRO A 9 30.12 -21.18 8.83
N ILE A 10 30.63 -22.38 8.51
CA ILE A 10 30.28 -23.18 7.33
C ILE A 10 28.77 -23.52 7.34
N GLN A 11 28.20 -23.68 8.51
CA GLN A 11 26.78 -23.86 8.73
C GLN A 11 26.35 -22.89 9.85
N PRO A 12 25.65 -21.80 9.54
CA PRO A 12 25.09 -20.96 10.58
C PRO A 12 24.07 -21.78 11.39
N PRO A 13 23.98 -21.59 12.70
CA PRO A 13 22.94 -22.23 13.50
C PRO A 13 21.57 -21.87 12.95
N PRO A 14 20.60 -22.81 12.97
CA PRO A 14 19.26 -22.52 12.49
C PRO A 14 18.70 -21.31 13.28
N PRO A 15 18.10 -20.35 12.58
CA PRO A 15 17.57 -19.15 13.23
C PRO A 15 16.43 -19.55 14.17
N LEU A 16 16.56 -19.16 15.46
CA LEU A 16 15.58 -19.50 16.50
C LEU A 16 14.19 -18.85 16.26
N PHE A 17 14.16 -17.68 15.60
CA PHE A 17 12.94 -16.89 15.40
C PHE A 17 12.63 -16.58 13.93
N LEU A 18 13.33 -17.22 13.01
CA LEU A 18 13.21 -16.97 11.58
C LEU A 18 12.66 -18.18 10.82
N GLY A 19 12.09 -19.14 11.54
CA GLY A 19 11.46 -20.30 10.96
C GLY A 19 10.19 -19.95 10.19
N GLU A 20 9.75 -20.86 9.36
CA GLU A 20 8.55 -20.68 8.55
C GLU A 20 7.30 -20.55 9.45
N LYS A 21 7.24 -21.33 10.52
CA LYS A 21 6.14 -21.32 11.49
C LYS A 21 5.98 -20.00 12.22
N GLU A 22 7.09 -19.39 12.62
CA GLU A 22 7.09 -18.09 13.29
C GLU A 22 6.65 -16.98 12.37
N ARG A 23 7.07 -17.02 11.10
CA ARG A 23 6.62 -16.07 10.08
C ARG A 23 5.12 -16.20 9.80
N ASP A 24 4.64 -17.43 9.68
CA ASP A 24 3.22 -17.70 9.45
C ASP A 24 2.36 -17.26 10.65
N LEU A 25 2.85 -17.44 11.86
CA LEU A 25 2.18 -16.93 13.06
C LEU A 25 2.08 -15.40 13.03
N VAL A 26 3.17 -14.70 12.69
CA VAL A 26 3.16 -13.22 12.58
C VAL A 26 2.18 -12.77 11.51
N LYS A 27 2.14 -13.43 10.36
CA LYS A 27 1.18 -13.13 9.29
C LYS A 27 -0.26 -13.33 9.75
N GLN A 28 -0.57 -14.46 10.40
CA GLN A 28 -1.92 -14.75 10.88
C GLN A 28 -2.39 -13.73 11.94
N VAL A 29 -1.52 -13.38 12.87
CA VAL A 29 -1.84 -12.36 13.89
C VAL A 29 -2.09 -11.00 13.23
N ASN A 30 -1.29 -10.63 12.24
CA ASN A 30 -1.46 -9.38 11.52
C ASN A 30 -2.75 -9.37 10.66
N ASP A 31 -3.10 -10.50 10.04
CA ASP A 31 -4.37 -10.67 9.32
C ASP A 31 -5.57 -10.42 10.26
N GLU A 32 -5.56 -11.09 11.42
CA GLU A 32 -6.65 -10.95 12.38
C GLU A 32 -6.75 -9.52 12.93
N LEU A 33 -5.60 -8.89 13.19
CA LEU A 33 -5.53 -7.53 13.67
C LEU A 33 -6.14 -6.54 12.67
N ILE A 34 -5.73 -6.61 11.42
CA ILE A 34 -6.20 -5.69 10.38
C ILE A 34 -7.66 -5.96 10.00
N GLU A 35 -8.08 -7.22 9.90
CA GLU A 35 -9.44 -7.52 9.45
C GLU A 35 -10.50 -7.36 10.55
N ARG A 36 -10.16 -7.63 11.81
CA ARG A 36 -11.16 -7.75 12.89
C ARG A 36 -11.04 -6.71 13.99
N VAL A 37 -9.85 -6.18 14.22
CA VAL A 37 -9.60 -5.35 15.40
C VAL A 37 -9.50 -3.88 15.08
N ILE A 38 -8.60 -3.49 14.18
CA ILE A 38 -8.28 -2.08 13.92
C ILE A 38 -8.47 -1.64 12.48
N GLY A 39 -8.55 -2.58 11.54
CA GLY A 39 -8.68 -2.26 10.12
C GLY A 39 -10.06 -1.75 9.77
N GLN A 40 -10.10 -0.89 8.78
CA GLN A 40 -11.31 -0.31 8.23
C GLN A 40 -11.53 -0.83 6.81
N GLN A 41 -12.79 -0.92 6.43
CA GLN A 41 -13.16 -1.32 5.09
C GLN A 41 -13.01 -0.15 4.12
N VAL A 42 -12.25 -0.37 3.06
CA VAL A 42 -12.09 0.58 1.95
C VAL A 42 -12.47 -0.07 0.63
N LEU A 43 -12.86 0.73 -0.34
CA LEU A 43 -13.03 0.26 -1.71
C LEU A 43 -11.81 0.68 -2.53
N TYR A 44 -11.15 -0.31 -3.11
CA TYR A 44 -9.99 -0.12 -3.95
C TYR A 44 -10.40 -0.15 -5.42
N TYR A 45 -10.00 0.88 -6.17
CA TYR A 45 -10.29 1.05 -7.60
C TYR A 45 -9.00 0.91 -8.41
N PRO A 46 -8.73 -0.27 -8.99
CA PRO A 46 -7.57 -0.45 -9.85
C PRO A 46 -7.79 0.26 -11.19
N ILE A 47 -6.77 0.96 -11.67
CA ILE A 47 -6.78 1.57 -13.00
C ILE A 47 -6.58 0.49 -14.06
N SER A 48 -7.42 0.51 -15.09
CA SER A 48 -7.24 -0.32 -16.27
C SER A 48 -6.23 0.33 -17.21
N ALA A 49 -5.05 -0.30 -17.35
CA ALA A 49 -4.04 0.15 -18.30
C ALA A 49 -4.50 0.01 -19.76
N GLU A 50 -5.39 -0.95 -20.07
CA GLU A 50 -5.87 -1.22 -21.41
C GLU A 50 -6.89 -0.19 -21.90
N TYR A 51 -7.73 0.32 -21.00
CA TYR A 51 -8.81 1.25 -21.34
C TYR A 51 -8.49 2.70 -20.99
N THR A 52 -7.38 2.97 -20.33
CA THR A 52 -6.94 4.33 -20.01
C THR A 52 -6.30 4.99 -21.22
N ASN A 53 -6.80 6.16 -21.61
CA ASN A 53 -6.24 6.94 -22.70
C ASN A 53 -5.06 7.78 -22.20
N TYR A 54 -3.89 7.55 -22.80
CA TYR A 54 -2.67 8.27 -22.48
C TYR A 54 -2.35 9.32 -23.57
N HIS A 55 -1.82 10.46 -23.13
CA HIS A 55 -1.33 11.46 -24.06
C HIS A 55 -0.06 10.93 -24.75
N PRO A 56 0.01 10.90 -26.10
CA PRO A 56 1.08 10.21 -26.84
C PRO A 56 2.48 10.83 -26.63
N VAL A 57 2.54 12.10 -26.23
CA VAL A 57 3.81 12.82 -26.04
C VAL A 57 4.24 12.87 -24.58
N TYR A 58 3.30 13.10 -23.66
CA TYR A 58 3.62 13.29 -22.24
C TYR A 58 3.42 12.06 -21.37
N GLY A 59 2.76 11.02 -21.90
CA GLY A 59 2.48 9.79 -21.16
C GLY A 59 1.50 9.96 -19.99
N GLU A 60 0.88 11.12 -19.85
CA GLU A 60 -0.13 11.38 -18.83
C GLU A 60 -1.48 10.78 -19.25
N ALA A 61 -2.21 10.25 -18.27
CA ALA A 61 -3.56 9.76 -18.50
C ALA A 61 -4.53 10.94 -18.73
N ILE A 62 -5.15 10.98 -19.89
CA ILE A 62 -6.18 11.99 -20.24
C ILE A 62 -7.49 11.62 -19.55
N ASN A 63 -7.91 10.36 -19.70
CA ASN A 63 -9.08 9.81 -19.04
C ASN A 63 -8.68 8.50 -18.37
N LYS A 64 -8.87 8.43 -17.06
CA LYS A 64 -8.61 7.25 -16.26
C LYS A 64 -9.86 6.37 -16.25
N ASN A 65 -9.73 5.14 -16.72
CA ASN A 65 -10.78 4.13 -16.63
C ASN A 65 -10.44 3.14 -15.51
N PHE A 66 -11.41 2.83 -14.69
CA PHE A 66 -11.25 1.97 -13.53
C PHE A 66 -11.88 0.60 -13.78
N LEU A 67 -11.28 -0.43 -13.21
CA LEU A 67 -11.90 -1.74 -13.10
C LEU A 67 -12.94 -1.74 -11.97
N SER A 68 -13.70 -2.81 -11.87
CA SER A 68 -14.67 -2.97 -10.77
C SER A 68 -13.99 -2.83 -9.40
N PRO A 69 -14.60 -2.07 -8.48
CA PRO A 69 -14.00 -1.85 -7.18
C PRO A 69 -13.91 -3.14 -6.36
N VAL A 70 -12.81 -3.30 -5.65
CA VAL A 70 -12.56 -4.41 -4.77
C VAL A 70 -12.61 -3.94 -3.32
N ARG A 71 -13.37 -4.66 -2.49
CA ARG A 71 -13.46 -4.38 -1.07
C ARG A 71 -12.24 -4.95 -0.34
N VAL A 72 -11.54 -4.09 0.37
CA VAL A 72 -10.29 -4.41 1.07
C VAL A 72 -10.35 -3.89 2.50
N TYR A 73 -9.74 -4.61 3.44
CA TYR A 73 -9.50 -4.12 4.79
C TYR A 73 -8.09 -3.56 4.90
N ALA A 74 -7.97 -2.37 5.44
CA ALA A 74 -6.71 -1.68 5.60
C ALA A 74 -6.70 -0.84 6.88
N LEU A 75 -5.52 -0.57 7.40
CA LEU A 75 -5.34 0.41 8.46
C LEU A 75 -5.13 1.78 7.84
N ILE A 76 -5.84 2.79 8.36
CA ILE A 76 -5.77 4.17 7.86
C ILE A 76 -5.09 5.05 8.89
N GLU A 77 -4.06 5.72 8.46
CA GLU A 77 -3.34 6.72 9.22
C GLU A 77 -3.51 8.09 8.55
N TRP A 78 -4.00 9.06 9.31
CA TRP A 78 -4.19 10.43 8.81
C TRP A 78 -2.90 11.23 8.94
N ASP A 79 -2.37 11.68 7.81
CA ASP A 79 -1.12 12.50 7.78
C ASP A 79 -1.38 13.98 8.04
N GLY A 80 -2.65 14.40 7.95
CA GLY A 80 -3.10 15.76 8.22
C GLY A 80 -3.45 16.57 6.99
N ILE A 81 -3.55 17.88 7.19
CA ILE A 81 -3.94 18.84 6.15
C ILE A 81 -2.76 19.77 5.90
N GLU A 82 -2.19 19.70 4.72
CA GLU A 82 -1.23 20.70 4.26
C GLU A 82 -1.97 21.88 3.64
N THR A 83 -1.71 23.07 4.16
CA THR A 83 -2.27 24.31 3.65
C THR A 83 -1.18 25.13 2.98
N THR A 84 -1.27 25.29 1.68
CA THR A 84 -0.33 26.12 0.91
C THR A 84 -1.03 27.39 0.49
N THR A 85 -0.47 28.53 0.91
CA THR A 85 -0.94 29.87 0.49
C THR A 85 -0.10 30.30 -0.71
N ALA A 86 -0.71 30.35 -1.89
CA ALA A 86 -0.12 30.88 -3.10
C ALA A 86 -0.77 32.21 -3.47
N ASN A 87 -0.16 32.94 -4.39
CA ASN A 87 -0.68 34.24 -4.89
C ASN A 87 -2.09 34.14 -5.50
N TYR A 88 -2.56 32.92 -5.77
CA TYR A 88 -3.88 32.63 -6.39
C TYR A 88 -4.94 32.13 -5.41
N GLY A 89 -4.61 32.03 -4.11
CA GLY A 89 -5.53 31.56 -3.09
C GLY A 89 -4.96 30.52 -2.13
N LEU A 90 -5.87 29.96 -1.32
CA LEU A 90 -5.56 28.93 -0.34
C LEU A 90 -5.82 27.55 -0.96
N ASP A 91 -4.80 26.73 -1.09
CA ASP A 91 -4.93 25.33 -1.47
C ASP A 91 -4.78 24.43 -0.26
N LYS A 92 -5.73 23.51 -0.07
CA LYS A 92 -5.74 22.53 1.02
C LYS A 92 -5.58 21.15 0.44
N LYS A 93 -4.50 20.48 0.82
CA LYS A 93 -4.20 19.12 0.44
C LYS A 93 -4.44 18.20 1.63
N TYR A 94 -5.33 17.25 1.45
CA TYR A 94 -5.61 16.20 2.43
C TYR A 94 -4.81 14.96 2.06
N SER A 95 -4.04 14.44 2.99
CA SER A 95 -3.24 13.23 2.80
C SER A 95 -3.52 12.21 3.89
N MET A 96 -3.44 10.96 3.50
CA MET A 96 -3.53 9.80 4.40
C MET A 96 -2.59 8.70 3.94
N THR A 97 -2.16 7.86 4.85
CA THR A 97 -1.41 6.65 4.56
C THR A 97 -2.30 5.43 4.80
N VAL A 98 -2.44 4.59 3.79
CA VAL A 98 -3.23 3.36 3.86
C VAL A 98 -2.27 2.19 3.95
N HIS A 99 -2.38 1.41 5.03
CA HIS A 99 -1.55 0.23 5.28
C HIS A 99 -2.31 -1.02 4.90
N PHE A 100 -1.88 -1.66 3.83
CA PHE A 100 -2.46 -2.89 3.32
C PHE A 100 -1.68 -4.11 3.79
N HIS A 101 -2.38 -5.19 4.10
CA HIS A 101 -1.75 -6.47 4.35
C HIS A 101 -1.36 -7.16 3.03
N LYS A 102 -0.05 -7.27 2.76
CA LYS A 102 0.48 -7.72 1.47
C LYS A 102 -0.04 -9.10 1.06
N ARG A 103 0.04 -10.08 1.96
CA ARG A 103 -0.38 -11.46 1.68
C ARG A 103 -1.85 -11.54 1.28
N ARG A 104 -2.71 -10.88 2.06
CA ARG A 104 -4.17 -10.88 1.83
C ARG A 104 -4.53 -10.35 0.44
N LEU A 105 -3.88 -9.28 0.02
CA LEU A 105 -4.10 -8.71 -1.30
C LEU A 105 -3.58 -9.62 -2.41
N THR A 106 -2.33 -10.08 -2.29
CA THR A 106 -1.67 -10.81 -3.39
C THR A 106 -2.06 -12.27 -3.47
N GLU A 107 -2.20 -12.99 -2.33
CA GLU A 107 -2.48 -14.41 -2.32
C GLU A 107 -3.98 -14.73 -2.36
N ASP A 108 -4.80 -13.97 -1.61
CA ASP A 108 -6.22 -14.28 -1.47
C ASP A 108 -7.11 -13.53 -2.48
N GLN A 109 -6.75 -12.30 -2.87
CA GLN A 109 -7.54 -11.45 -3.76
C GLN A 109 -6.93 -11.24 -5.16
N ASP A 110 -5.70 -11.74 -5.38
CA ASP A 110 -4.94 -11.53 -6.63
C ASP A 110 -4.88 -10.05 -7.04
N LEU A 111 -4.74 -9.18 -6.05
CA LEU A 111 -4.74 -7.75 -6.20
C LEU A 111 -3.34 -7.18 -5.96
N TYR A 112 -2.83 -6.43 -6.90
CA TYR A 112 -1.54 -5.76 -6.83
C TYR A 112 -1.76 -4.26 -6.76
N VAL A 113 -1.46 -3.68 -5.62
CA VAL A 113 -1.56 -2.23 -5.41
C VAL A 113 -0.53 -1.51 -6.28
N ARG A 114 -0.97 -0.46 -6.99
CA ARG A 114 -0.12 0.33 -7.89
C ARG A 114 -0.26 1.82 -7.60
N GLU A 115 0.79 2.56 -7.90
CA GLU A 115 0.73 4.01 -7.91
C GLU A 115 -0.21 4.50 -9.02
N GLY A 116 -1.04 5.48 -8.69
CA GLY A 116 -2.08 5.98 -9.57
C GLY A 116 -3.46 5.34 -9.39
N ASP A 117 -3.56 4.21 -8.68
CA ASP A 117 -4.85 3.63 -8.31
C ASP A 117 -5.55 4.47 -7.24
N PHE A 118 -6.84 4.20 -7.02
CA PHE A 118 -7.66 4.99 -6.11
C PHE A 118 -8.23 4.15 -4.97
N VAL A 119 -8.40 4.82 -3.85
CA VAL A 119 -9.06 4.27 -2.66
C VAL A 119 -10.23 5.18 -2.31
N LEU A 120 -11.42 4.60 -2.18
CA LEU A 120 -12.59 5.28 -1.63
C LEU A 120 -12.69 4.99 -0.14
N TYR A 121 -12.63 6.05 0.66
CA TYR A 121 -12.79 6.01 2.09
C TYR A 121 -13.63 7.21 2.55
N ASP A 122 -14.64 6.96 3.38
CA ASP A 122 -15.54 7.98 3.93
C ASP A 122 -16.14 8.92 2.85
N ASP A 123 -16.64 8.32 1.74
CA ASP A 123 -17.20 9.00 0.57
C ASP A 123 -16.25 9.92 -0.21
N ASP A 124 -14.96 9.88 0.08
CA ASP A 124 -13.93 10.64 -0.62
C ASP A 124 -12.96 9.71 -1.35
N TYR A 125 -12.54 10.13 -2.55
CA TYR A 125 -11.57 9.41 -3.37
C TYR A 125 -10.16 9.91 -3.09
N TYR A 126 -9.24 8.97 -2.88
CA TYR A 126 -7.83 9.23 -2.63
C TYR A 126 -6.99 8.53 -3.69
N GLU A 127 -6.12 9.27 -4.36
CA GLU A 127 -5.16 8.73 -5.32
C GLU A 127 -3.91 8.26 -4.62
N ILE A 128 -3.46 7.05 -4.92
CA ILE A 128 -2.20 6.50 -4.41
C ILE A 128 -1.05 7.14 -5.19
N VAL A 129 -0.24 7.92 -4.49
CA VAL A 129 0.89 8.65 -5.11
C VAL A 129 2.19 7.89 -4.96
N THR A 130 2.41 7.26 -3.80
CA THR A 130 3.66 6.56 -3.51
C THR A 130 3.40 5.29 -2.73
N LEU A 131 4.07 4.23 -3.14
CA LEU A 131 4.05 2.94 -2.45
C LEU A 131 5.38 2.67 -1.74
N LYS A 132 5.30 2.11 -0.54
CA LYS A 132 6.43 1.63 0.24
C LYS A 132 6.11 0.26 0.81
N GLU A 133 7.08 -0.61 0.84
CA GLU A 133 7.03 -1.89 1.55
C GLU A 133 7.87 -1.79 2.84
N PRO A 134 7.38 -1.08 3.88
CA PRO A 134 8.22 -0.60 4.98
C PRO A 134 8.55 -1.67 6.02
N ARG A 135 7.79 -2.75 6.06
CA ARG A 135 7.93 -3.74 7.15
C ARG A 135 8.31 -5.11 6.64
N GLU A 136 9.57 -5.40 6.83
CA GLU A 136 10.09 -6.74 6.64
C GLU A 136 9.96 -7.55 7.94
N ILE A 137 9.57 -8.81 7.83
CA ILE A 137 9.53 -9.71 8.99
C ILE A 137 10.96 -9.98 9.43
N PHE A 138 11.29 -9.58 10.65
CA PHE A 138 12.61 -9.76 11.25
C PHE A 138 13.78 -9.19 10.41
N GLY A 139 13.53 -8.16 9.61
CA GLY A 139 14.55 -7.55 8.74
C GLY A 139 14.99 -8.44 7.58
N GLN A 140 14.20 -9.43 7.19
CA GLN A 140 14.52 -10.29 6.05
C GLN A 140 14.07 -9.64 4.75
N ALA A 141 15.02 -9.34 3.89
CA ALA A 141 14.75 -8.82 2.56
C ALA A 141 13.80 -9.73 1.76
N GLY A 142 12.79 -9.14 1.15
CA GLY A 142 11.76 -9.86 0.39
C GLY A 142 10.67 -10.54 1.22
N LYS A 143 10.68 -10.36 2.53
CA LYS A 143 9.63 -10.88 3.44
C LYS A 143 8.84 -9.72 4.06
N SER A 144 8.28 -8.85 3.22
CA SER A 144 7.44 -7.76 3.70
C SER A 144 6.03 -8.24 4.04
N ILE A 145 5.46 -7.70 5.12
CA ILE A 145 4.11 -8.03 5.60
C ILE A 145 3.11 -7.01 5.08
N GLU A 146 3.56 -5.78 4.89
CA GLU A 146 2.71 -4.62 4.71
C GLU A 146 3.16 -3.81 3.50
N ILE A 147 2.17 -3.23 2.82
CA ILE A 147 2.38 -2.21 1.79
C ILE A 147 1.76 -0.92 2.32
N SER A 148 2.55 0.12 2.50
CA SER A 148 2.06 1.44 2.86
C SER A 148 1.89 2.29 1.62
N ALA A 149 0.67 2.75 1.38
CA ALA A 149 0.30 3.60 0.28
C ALA A 149 0.05 5.03 0.78
N HIS A 150 0.88 5.98 0.38
CA HIS A 150 0.60 7.39 0.64
C HIS A 150 -0.40 7.91 -0.39
N CYS A 151 -1.52 8.39 0.11
CA CYS A 151 -2.67 8.77 -0.69
C CYS A 151 -3.00 10.26 -0.51
N ILE A 152 -3.44 10.89 -1.60
CA ILE A 152 -3.84 12.29 -1.61
C ILE A 152 -5.30 12.37 -2.08
N LYS A 153 -6.10 13.19 -1.40
CA LYS A 153 -7.49 13.40 -1.77
C LYS A 153 -7.60 13.94 -3.20
N SER A 154 -8.31 13.21 -4.05
CA SER A 154 -8.60 13.62 -5.41
C SER A 154 -9.83 14.51 -5.49
N ARG A 155 -9.93 15.31 -6.54
CA ARG A 155 -11.15 16.07 -6.85
C ARG A 155 -12.21 15.11 -7.38
N ARG A 156 -13.46 15.28 -6.96
CA ARG A 156 -14.59 14.40 -7.34
C ARG A 156 -14.85 14.35 -8.85
N GLY A 157 -14.54 15.40 -9.60
CA GLY A 157 -14.80 15.49 -11.03
C GLY A 157 -14.17 14.41 -11.93
N ASN A 158 -13.29 13.56 -11.38
CA ASN A 158 -12.72 12.43 -12.12
C ASN A 158 -13.62 11.18 -12.09
N PHE A 159 -14.66 11.15 -11.24
CA PHE A 159 -15.53 9.99 -11.01
C PHE A 159 -17.01 10.26 -11.30
N ASP A 160 -17.40 11.52 -11.51
CA ASP A 160 -18.81 11.91 -11.75
C ASP A 160 -19.20 11.84 -13.25
N ALA A 161 -18.42 11.13 -14.08
CA ALA A 161 -18.66 11.03 -15.51
C ALA A 161 -19.41 9.74 -15.91
N GLU A 162 -20.39 9.30 -15.07
CA GLU A 162 -21.42 8.32 -15.48
C GLU A 162 -22.82 8.87 -15.23
#